data_64bbe87efcfc4ef8faa6f312aa213fa9
#
_entry.id   64bbe87efcfc4ef8faa6f312aa213fa9
#
_cell.length_a   1.000
_cell.length_b   1.000
_cell.length_c   1.000
_cell.angle_alpha   90.00
_cell.angle_beta   90.00
_cell.angle_gamma   90.00
#
_symmetry.space_group_name_H-M   'P 1'
#
loop_
_entity.id
_entity.type
_entity.pdbx_description
1 polymer ?
#
loop_
_entity_poly.entity_id
_entity_poly.type
_entity_poly.pdbx_seq_one_letter_code
_entity_poly.pdbx_strand_id
1 'polypeptide(L)' 'MLAMLRAVGAGRGRVSCSSEPDLFIDGLSCGDQFAAHALAHLGLVSATCSGVPGELVPAVLTAAGRAIVTGEQRPAA' A
#
# COMPACT_ATOMS: atom_id res chain seq x y z
N MET A 1 3.92 9.71 -1.17
CA MET A 1 3.67 8.42 -1.85
C MET A 1 4.73 7.38 -1.48
N LEU A 2 5.99 7.70 -1.52
CA LEU A 2 7.06 6.74 -1.15
C LEU A 2 6.96 6.31 0.32
N ALA A 3 6.62 7.23 1.22
CA ALA A 3 6.45 6.89 2.63
C ALA A 3 5.34 5.86 2.85
N MET A 4 4.25 5.95 2.06
CA MET A 4 3.19 4.96 2.10
C MET A 4 3.68 3.59 1.66
N LEU A 5 4.45 3.54 0.57
CA LEU A 5 5.03 2.28 0.08
C LEU A 5 5.95 1.66 1.13
N ARG A 6 6.79 2.47 1.76
CA ARG A 6 7.70 1.97 2.81
C ARG A 6 6.93 1.40 3.99
N ALA A 7 5.85 2.08 4.41
CA ALA A 7 5.04 1.61 5.52
C ALA A 7 4.36 0.29 5.19
N VAL A 8 3.83 0.15 3.96
CA VAL A 8 3.23 -1.11 3.51
C VAL A 8 4.28 -2.21 3.48
N GLY A 9 5.47 -1.90 2.97
CA GLY A 9 6.56 -2.87 2.92
C GLY A 9 7.04 -3.32 4.30
N ALA A 10 6.86 -2.47 5.31
CA ALA A 10 7.20 -2.80 6.69
C ALA A 10 6.10 -3.60 7.40
N GLY A 11 5.01 -3.92 6.72
CA GLY A 11 3.92 -4.70 7.31
C GLY A 11 2.94 -3.87 8.11
N ARG A 12 2.96 -2.55 7.97
CA ARG A 12 2.13 -1.63 8.76
C ARG A 12 0.86 -1.19 8.05
N GLY A 13 0.65 -1.64 6.80
CA GLY A 13 -0.47 -1.20 5.98
C GLY A 13 -1.64 -2.17 5.99
N ARG A 14 -2.85 -1.62 5.92
CA ARG A 14 -4.08 -2.37 5.66
C ARG A 14 -4.88 -1.61 4.61
N VAL A 15 -5.64 -2.34 3.83
CA VAL A 15 -6.51 -1.74 2.80
C VAL A 15 -7.92 -2.24 2.99
N SER A 16 -8.88 -1.39 2.63
CA SER A 16 -10.28 -1.79 2.59
C SER A 16 -10.55 -2.60 1.33
N CYS A 17 -11.41 -3.61 1.45
CA CYS A 17 -11.81 -4.43 0.31
C CYS A 17 -12.84 -3.66 -0.51
N SER A 18 -12.40 -2.98 -1.56
CA SER A 18 -13.27 -2.20 -2.46
C SER A 18 -12.55 -1.94 -3.76
N SER A 19 -13.28 -1.40 -4.75
CA SER A 19 -12.68 -1.01 -6.03
C SER A 19 -11.76 0.20 -5.90
N GLU A 20 -11.97 1.02 -4.86
CA GLU A 20 -11.12 2.15 -4.50
C GLU A 20 -10.63 1.93 -3.07
N PRO A 21 -9.61 1.06 -2.87
CA PRO A 21 -9.21 0.69 -1.51
C PRO A 21 -8.62 1.88 -0.74
N ASP A 22 -9.15 2.14 0.44
CA ASP A 22 -8.56 3.10 1.36
C ASP A 22 -7.39 2.44 2.07
N LEU A 23 -6.33 3.22 2.30
CA LEU A 23 -5.12 2.73 2.97
C LEU A 23 -5.09 3.21 4.41
N PHE A 24 -4.76 2.29 5.31
CA PHE A 24 -4.60 2.55 6.73
C PHE A 24 -3.18 2.15 7.14
N ILE A 25 -2.50 3.03 7.85
CA ILE A 25 -1.15 2.76 8.37
C ILE A 25 -1.23 2.79 9.90
N ASP A 26 -0.78 1.72 10.53
CA ASP A 26 -0.83 1.56 11.99
C ASP A 26 -2.24 1.77 12.54
N GLY A 27 -3.26 1.34 11.78
CA GLY A 27 -4.65 1.46 12.17
C GLY A 27 -5.28 2.82 11.95
N LEU A 28 -4.53 3.78 11.41
CA LEU A 28 -5.02 5.13 11.15
C LEU A 28 -5.17 5.35 9.65
N SER A 29 -6.30 5.92 9.25
CA SER A 29 -6.55 6.29 7.86
C SER A 29 -5.49 7.28 7.39
N CYS A 30 -4.91 7.04 6.21
CA CYS A 30 -3.99 8.00 5.61
C CYS A 30 -4.72 9.28 5.24
N GLY A 31 -4.07 10.42 5.49
CA GLY A 31 -4.65 11.72 5.13
C GLY A 31 -4.78 11.90 3.63
N ASP A 32 -3.92 11.26 2.85
CA ASP A 32 -3.91 11.38 1.39
C ASP A 32 -4.44 10.10 0.74
N GLN A 33 -5.76 9.91 0.78
CA GLN A 33 -6.39 8.75 0.15
C GLN A 33 -6.32 8.82 -1.38
N PHE A 34 -6.18 10.00 -1.95
CA PHE A 34 -5.99 10.13 -3.39
C PHE A 34 -4.71 9.43 -3.82
N ALA A 35 -3.60 9.67 -3.12
CA ALA A 35 -2.35 8.98 -3.39
C ALA A 35 -2.46 7.48 -3.10
N ALA A 36 -3.17 7.10 -2.04
CA ALA A 36 -3.37 5.69 -1.70
C ALA A 36 -4.13 4.96 -2.81
N HIS A 37 -5.18 5.56 -3.35
CA HIS A 37 -5.92 4.98 -4.47
C HIS A 37 -5.02 4.86 -5.70
N ALA A 38 -4.17 5.84 -5.94
CA ALA A 38 -3.23 5.79 -7.07
C ALA A 38 -2.25 4.62 -6.94
N LEU A 39 -1.78 4.32 -5.73
CA LEU A 39 -0.89 3.18 -5.51
C LEU A 39 -1.56 1.86 -5.89
N ALA A 40 -2.83 1.70 -5.56
CA ALA A 40 -3.59 0.51 -5.93
C ALA A 40 -3.80 0.44 -7.45
N HIS A 41 -4.19 1.54 -8.07
CA HIS A 41 -4.43 1.58 -9.53
C HIS A 41 -3.15 1.36 -10.32
N LEU A 42 -2.01 1.81 -9.83
CA LEU A 42 -0.72 1.59 -10.47
C LEU A 42 -0.18 0.18 -10.25
N GLY A 43 -0.87 -0.63 -9.48
CA GLY A 43 -0.44 -1.99 -9.21
C GLY A 43 0.79 -2.08 -8.30
N LEU A 44 0.97 -1.12 -7.39
CA LEU A 44 2.12 -1.08 -6.47
C LEU A 44 1.80 -1.70 -5.13
N VAL A 45 0.53 -1.67 -4.72
CA VAL A 45 0.04 -2.19 -3.45
C VAL A 45 -1.17 -3.08 -3.74
N SER A 46 -1.32 -4.16 -3.00
CA SER A 46 -2.45 -5.05 -3.16
C SER A 46 -2.90 -5.61 -1.81
N ALA A 47 -4.14 -6.08 -1.74
CA ALA A 47 -4.65 -6.79 -0.57
C ALA A 47 -4.08 -8.21 -0.56
N THR A 48 -3.85 -8.77 0.65
CA THR A 48 -3.33 -10.12 0.78
C THR A 48 -4.38 -11.18 0.52
N CYS A 49 -5.65 -10.83 0.67
CA CYS A 49 -6.75 -11.77 0.51
C CYS A 49 -8.02 -11.03 0.12
N SER A 50 -9.02 -11.78 -0.32
CA SER A 50 -10.35 -11.24 -0.56
C SER A 50 -11.11 -11.18 0.76
N GLY A 51 -11.97 -10.18 0.88
CA GLY A 51 -12.85 -10.05 2.03
C GLY A 51 -14.18 -9.45 1.61
N VAL A 52 -15.09 -9.27 2.56
CA VAL A 52 -16.36 -8.60 2.27
C VAL A 52 -16.10 -7.11 2.03
N PRO A 53 -16.95 -6.44 1.24
CA PRO A 53 -16.76 -5.01 0.97
C PRO A 53 -16.63 -4.20 2.27
N GLY A 54 -15.60 -3.36 2.33
CA GLY A 54 -15.32 -2.51 3.49
C GLY A 54 -14.46 -3.17 4.56
N GLU A 55 -14.20 -4.47 4.48
CA GLU A 55 -13.33 -5.14 5.44
C GLU A 55 -11.88 -4.70 5.26
N LEU A 56 -11.16 -4.51 6.37
CA LEU A 56 -9.73 -4.20 6.33
C LEU A 56 -8.92 -5.48 6.32
N VAL A 57 -8.01 -5.59 5.37
CA VAL A 57 -7.10 -6.73 5.26
C VAL A 57 -5.68 -6.21 5.14
N PRO A 58 -4.67 -7.00 5.51
CA PRO A 58 -3.30 -6.55 5.37
C PRO A 58 -2.97 -6.18 3.93
N ALA A 59 -2.24 -5.09 3.75
CA ALA A 59 -1.75 -4.64 2.46
C ALA A 59 -0.31 -5.12 2.27
N VAL A 60 0.04 -5.46 1.04
CA VAL A 60 1.40 -5.85 0.68
C VAL A 60 1.84 -5.10 -0.56
N LEU A 61 3.15 -4.94 -0.70
CA LEU A 61 3.72 -4.43 -1.94
C LEU A 61 3.66 -5.53 -3.00
N THR A 62 3.30 -5.13 -4.21
CA THR A 62 3.50 -5.99 -5.37
C THR A 62 4.98 -6.03 -5.72
N ALA A 63 5.38 -6.87 -6.69
CA ALA A 63 6.75 -6.87 -7.17
C ALA A 63 7.17 -5.49 -7.66
N ALA A 64 6.27 -4.77 -8.36
CA ALA A 64 6.54 -3.42 -8.84
C ALA A 64 6.73 -2.44 -7.68
N GLY A 65 5.89 -2.55 -6.65
CA GLY A 65 6.02 -1.70 -5.45
C GLY A 65 7.32 -1.95 -4.71
N ARG A 66 7.71 -3.21 -4.56
CA ARG A 66 8.99 -3.57 -3.92
C ARG A 66 10.17 -3.03 -4.70
N ALA A 67 10.11 -3.07 -6.03
CA ALA A 67 11.18 -2.56 -6.87
C ALA A 67 11.42 -1.07 -6.63
N ILE A 68 10.35 -0.30 -6.47
CA ILE A 68 10.45 1.13 -6.21
C ILE A 68 11.11 1.38 -4.85
N VAL A 69 10.65 0.70 -3.81
CA VAL A 69 11.20 0.88 -2.46
C VAL A 69 12.67 0.45 -2.42
N THR A 70 12.98 -0.68 -3.03
CA THR A 70 14.36 -1.20 -3.08
C THR A 70 15.25 -0.24 -3.86
N GLY A 71 14.77 0.29 -4.98
CA GLY A 71 15.53 1.23 -5.79
C GLY A 71 15.88 2.50 -5.02
N GLU A 72 14.92 3.03 -4.23
CA GLU A 72 15.15 4.22 -3.43
C GLU A 72 16.12 3.97 -2.26
N GLN A 73 16.16 2.74 -1.74
CA GLN A 73 17.04 2.39 -0.62
C GLN A 73 18.42 1.94 -1.07
N ARG A 74 18.62 1.78 -2.37
CA ARG A 74 19.90 1.32 -2.89
C ARG A 74 20.93 2.42 -2.74
N PRO A 75 22.13 2.14 -2.19
CA PRO A 75 23.16 3.17 -2.09
C PRO A 75 23.57 3.64 -3.48
N ALA A 76 23.91 4.93 -3.58
CA ALA A 76 24.45 5.47 -4.82
C ALA A 76 25.77 4.78 -5.13
N ALA A 77 25.91 4.35 -6.36
CA ALA A 77 27.14 3.69 -6.81
C ALA A 77 28.25 4.70 -7.01
#